data_3923e9c2144b5a06f0938e00d2ad9e09
#
_entry.id   3923e9c2144b5a06f0938e00d2ad9e09
#
_cell.length_a   1.000
_cell.length_b   1.000
_cell.length_c   1.000
_cell.angle_alpha   90.00
_cell.angle_beta   90.00
_cell.angle_gamma   90.00
#
_symmetry.space_group_name_H-M   'P 1'
#
loop_
_entity.id
_entity.type
_entity.pdbx_description
1 polymer ?
#
loop_
_entity_poly.entity_id
_entity_poly.type
_entity_poly.pdbx_seq_one_letter_code
_entity_poly.pdbx_strand_id
1 'polypeptide(L)'
;MTATTSLEDFLRNVQRRDPDQPEFLQAVREVLTSLWPFLEKNPQYREYALLERLCEPDRVVQFRVSWTDDQGRTQVNRAFRIQHSKAIGPYKGGMRFHPSVNLSILKF
;
A
#
# COMPACT_ATOMS: atom_id res chain seq x y z
N MET A 1 0.54 17.56 -5.12
CA MET A 1 0.71 18.17 -3.78
C MET A 1 1.81 19.21 -3.78
N THR A 2 1.69 20.22 -2.94
CA THR A 2 2.66 21.30 -2.85
C THR A 2 3.68 21.05 -1.74
N ALA A 3 4.85 21.71 -1.81
CA ALA A 3 5.89 21.64 -0.77
C ALA A 3 5.41 22.17 0.60
N THR A 4 4.32 22.93 0.64
CA THR A 4 3.73 23.49 1.86
C THR A 4 2.64 22.62 2.49
N THR A 5 2.38 21.44 1.93
CA THR A 5 1.37 20.51 2.45
C THR A 5 1.78 20.04 3.85
N SER A 6 0.87 20.16 4.82
CA SER A 6 1.09 19.64 6.17
C SER A 6 0.89 18.12 6.20
N LEU A 7 1.40 17.49 7.28
CA LEU A 7 1.21 16.06 7.50
C LEU A 7 -0.29 15.69 7.49
N GLU A 8 -1.12 16.46 8.20
CA GLU A 8 -2.55 16.15 8.26
C GLU A 8 -3.25 16.32 6.92
N ASP A 9 -2.85 17.31 6.13
CA ASP A 9 -3.39 17.48 4.77
C ASP A 9 -3.00 16.31 3.87
N PHE A 10 -1.76 15.86 3.97
CA PHE A 10 -1.29 14.70 3.23
C PHE A 10 -2.08 13.44 3.60
N LEU A 11 -2.24 13.17 4.89
CA LEU A 11 -2.97 12.02 5.39
C LEU A 11 -4.44 12.04 4.95
N ARG A 12 -5.08 13.22 4.97
CA ARG A 12 -6.45 13.35 4.45
C ARG A 12 -6.55 13.02 2.97
N ASN A 13 -5.57 13.43 2.18
CA ASN A 13 -5.56 13.12 0.74
C ASN A 13 -5.42 11.62 0.48
N VAL A 14 -4.56 10.94 1.24
CA VAL A 14 -4.42 9.48 1.13
C VAL A 14 -5.74 8.80 1.53
N GLN A 15 -6.35 9.23 2.64
CA GLN A 15 -7.61 8.67 3.10
C GLN A 15 -8.74 8.86 2.08
N ARG A 16 -8.78 10.02 1.43
CA ARG A 16 -9.80 10.31 0.41
C ARG A 16 -9.67 9.41 -0.80
N ARG A 17 -8.44 9.06 -1.16
CA ARG A 17 -8.16 8.15 -2.29
C ARG A 17 -8.43 6.69 -1.94
N ASP A 18 -8.09 6.28 -0.72
CA ASP A 18 -8.19 4.89 -0.26
C ASP A 18 -9.05 4.77 1.00
N PRO A 19 -10.34 5.16 0.95
CA PRO A 19 -11.17 5.27 2.16
C PRO A 19 -11.47 3.93 2.82
N ASP A 20 -11.42 2.82 2.08
CA ASP A 20 -11.79 1.50 2.56
C ASP A 20 -10.57 0.65 2.92
N GLN A 21 -9.45 1.28 3.25
CA GLN A 21 -8.18 0.58 3.54
C GLN A 21 -7.63 1.00 4.91
N PRO A 22 -8.31 0.62 6.02
CA PRO A 22 -7.94 1.10 7.35
C PRO A 22 -6.55 0.65 7.81
N GLU A 23 -6.15 -0.59 7.54
CA GLU A 23 -4.82 -1.08 7.94
C GLU A 23 -3.72 -0.35 7.17
N PHE A 24 -3.92 -0.13 5.88
CA PHE A 24 -2.99 0.65 5.08
C PHE A 24 -2.89 2.10 5.58
N LEU A 25 -4.02 2.73 5.85
CA LEU A 25 -4.05 4.11 6.36
C LEU A 25 -3.36 4.25 7.71
N GLN A 26 -3.49 3.25 8.58
CA GLN A 26 -2.78 3.21 9.85
C GLN A 26 -1.27 3.17 9.64
N ALA A 27 -0.80 2.29 8.76
CA ALA A 27 0.63 2.18 8.44
C ALA A 27 1.17 3.50 7.87
N VAL A 28 0.44 4.13 6.96
CA VAL A 28 0.82 5.42 6.39
C VAL A 28 0.97 6.47 7.49
N ARG A 29 -0.01 6.56 8.39
CA ARG A 29 0.06 7.52 9.50
C ARG A 29 1.28 7.29 10.39
N GLU A 30 1.53 6.06 10.78
CA GLU A 30 2.65 5.72 11.66
C GLU A 30 4.00 6.05 11.01
N VAL A 31 4.19 5.62 9.79
CA VAL A 31 5.45 5.84 9.06
C VAL A 31 5.68 7.32 8.79
N LEU A 32 4.67 8.02 8.28
CA LEU A 32 4.83 9.43 7.91
C LEU A 32 4.98 10.33 9.13
N THR A 33 4.34 10.01 10.24
CA THR A 33 4.52 10.76 11.48
C THR A 33 5.99 10.70 11.93
N SER A 34 6.61 9.53 11.80
CA SER A 34 8.03 9.35 12.14
C SER A 34 8.97 10.05 11.15
N LEU A 35 8.62 10.04 9.86
CA LEU A 35 9.49 10.60 8.82
C LEU A 35 9.34 12.12 8.65
N TRP A 36 8.22 12.68 9.08
CA TRP A 36 7.90 14.09 8.76
C TRP A 36 8.96 15.08 9.21
N PRO A 37 9.52 15.01 10.45
CA PRO A 37 10.57 15.93 10.85
C PRO A 37 11.82 15.86 9.97
N PHE A 38 12.19 14.65 9.51
CA PHE A 38 13.29 14.45 8.59
C PHE A 38 13.02 15.14 7.23
N LEU A 39 11.80 15.01 6.73
CA LEU A 39 11.40 15.58 5.44
C LEU A 39 11.34 17.12 5.50
N GLU A 40 10.99 17.68 6.64
CA GLU A 40 11.02 19.13 6.83
C GLU A 40 12.44 19.67 6.78
N LYS A 41 13.41 18.91 7.30
CA LYS A 41 14.82 19.28 7.29
C LYS A 41 15.51 18.97 5.96
N ASN A 42 14.90 18.18 5.11
CA ASN A 42 15.47 17.73 3.84
C ASN A 42 14.43 17.88 2.71
N PRO A 43 14.11 19.13 2.34
CA PRO A 43 13.04 19.41 1.38
C PRO A 43 13.28 18.83 -0.02
N GLN A 44 14.52 18.48 -0.37
CA GLN A 44 14.84 17.89 -1.66
C GLN A 44 14.07 16.59 -1.94
N TYR A 45 13.70 15.82 -0.91
CA TYR A 45 12.94 14.59 -1.09
C TYR A 45 11.50 14.85 -1.53
N ARG A 46 10.95 16.03 -1.23
CA ARG A 46 9.62 16.41 -1.68
C ARG A 46 9.57 16.72 -3.17
N GLU A 47 10.68 17.19 -3.73
CA GLU A 47 10.78 17.52 -5.15
C GLU A 47 10.66 16.28 -6.05
N TYR A 48 11.00 15.11 -5.53
CA TYR A 48 10.90 13.84 -6.26
C TYR A 48 9.60 13.09 -5.98
N ALA A 49 8.63 13.73 -5.34
CA ALA A 49 7.37 13.12 -4.95
C ALA A 49 7.55 11.81 -4.16
N LEU A 50 8.51 11.81 -3.23
CA LEU A 50 8.86 10.63 -2.45
C LEU A 50 7.65 10.11 -1.65
N LEU A 51 6.93 11.01 -0.99
CA LEU A 51 5.77 10.64 -0.15
C LEU A 51 4.66 10.01 -0.96
N GLU A 52 4.36 10.58 -2.11
CA GLU A 52 3.33 10.08 -3.02
C GLU A 52 3.69 8.68 -3.52
N ARG A 53 4.96 8.46 -3.84
CA ARG A 53 5.45 7.14 -4.29
C ARG A 53 5.47 6.11 -3.17
N LEU A 54 5.70 6.53 -1.93
CA LEU A 54 5.65 5.63 -0.78
C LEU A 54 4.22 5.14 -0.49
N CYS A 55 3.23 5.96 -0.80
CA CYS A 55 1.83 5.67 -0.50
C CYS A 55 1.05 5.08 -1.68
N GLU A 56 1.68 4.95 -2.85
CA GLU A 56 1.03 4.40 -4.03
C GLU A 56 1.87 3.26 -4.60
N PRO A 57 1.34 2.04 -4.66
CA PRO A 57 2.08 0.94 -5.29
C PRO A 57 2.26 1.18 -6.79
N ASP A 58 3.33 0.63 -7.36
CA ASP A 58 3.55 0.68 -8.80
C ASP A 58 2.43 -0.03 -9.56
N ARG A 59 1.97 -1.17 -9.03
CA ARG A 59 0.96 -1.97 -9.70
C ARG A 59 0.25 -2.90 -8.71
N VAL A 60 -1.06 -3.05 -8.89
CA VAL A 60 -1.88 -4.02 -8.17
C VAL A 60 -2.50 -4.96 -9.20
N VAL A 61 -2.37 -6.26 -9.00
CA VAL A 61 -3.02 -7.26 -9.82
C VAL A 61 -3.99 -8.02 -8.92
N GLN A 62 -5.28 -7.97 -9.28
CA GLN A 62 -6.31 -8.76 -8.63
C GLN A 62 -6.77 -9.83 -9.61
N PHE A 63 -6.84 -11.08 -9.17
CA PHE A 63 -7.21 -12.18 -10.05
C PHE A 63 -7.97 -13.28 -9.33
N ARG A 64 -8.64 -14.10 -10.13
CA ARG A 64 -9.42 -15.23 -9.66
C ARG A 64 -8.54 -16.48 -9.71
N VAL A 65 -8.58 -17.27 -8.65
CA VAL A 65 -7.99 -18.61 -8.62
C VAL A 65 -9.12 -19.62 -8.45
N SER A 66 -9.31 -20.45 -9.45
CA SER A 66 -10.28 -21.56 -9.40
C SER A 66 -9.55 -22.84 -9.11
N TRP A 67 -10.07 -23.65 -8.17
CA TRP A 67 -9.42 -24.91 -7.76
C TRP A 67 -10.46 -25.92 -7.30
N THR A 68 -10.09 -27.17 -7.25
CA THR A 68 -10.98 -28.27 -6.84
C THR A 68 -10.58 -28.75 -5.46
N ASP A 69 -11.53 -28.80 -4.54
CA ASP A 69 -11.30 -29.28 -3.18
C ASP A 69 -11.30 -30.81 -3.09
N ASP A 70 -11.01 -31.33 -1.90
CA ASP A 70 -10.91 -32.77 -1.67
C ASP A 70 -12.24 -33.49 -1.86
N GLN A 71 -13.37 -32.80 -1.85
CA GLN A 71 -14.69 -33.33 -2.11
C GLN A 71 -15.11 -33.23 -3.58
N GLY A 72 -14.20 -32.83 -4.46
CA GLY A 72 -14.45 -32.65 -5.88
C GLY A 72 -15.26 -31.43 -6.25
N ARG A 73 -15.43 -30.46 -5.34
CA ARG A 73 -16.19 -29.24 -5.60
C ARG A 73 -15.25 -28.13 -6.10
N THR A 74 -15.74 -27.37 -7.05
CA THR A 74 -15.00 -26.20 -7.55
C THR A 74 -15.12 -25.04 -6.58
N GLN A 75 -13.98 -24.52 -6.14
CA GLN A 75 -13.86 -23.37 -5.28
C GLN A 75 -13.24 -22.20 -6.07
N VAL A 76 -13.56 -20.98 -5.65
CA VAL A 76 -13.04 -19.77 -6.27
C VAL A 76 -12.50 -18.85 -5.18
N ASN A 77 -11.24 -18.46 -5.31
CA ASN A 77 -10.61 -17.50 -4.42
C ASN A 77 -10.24 -16.23 -5.18
N ARG A 78 -10.24 -15.12 -4.45
CA ARG A 78 -9.69 -13.85 -4.95
C ARG A 78 -8.26 -13.74 -4.47
N ALA A 79 -7.35 -13.42 -5.38
CA ALA A 79 -5.95 -13.26 -5.06
C ALA A 79 -5.47 -11.86 -5.45
N PHE A 80 -4.45 -11.38 -4.74
CA PHE A 80 -3.85 -10.07 -4.98
C PHE A 80 -2.33 -10.21 -5.07
N ARG A 81 -1.73 -9.45 -5.99
CA ARG A 81 -0.30 -9.21 -6.00
C ARG A 81 -0.06 -7.71 -5.97
N ILE A 82 0.63 -7.26 -4.94
CA ILE A 82 0.97 -5.85 -4.77
C ILE A 82 2.43 -5.66 -5.15
N GLN A 83 2.68 -4.93 -6.22
CA GLN A 83 4.01 -4.55 -6.66
C GLN A 83 4.25 -3.12 -6.19
N HIS A 84 4.77 -2.97 -4.98
CA HIS A 84 4.82 -1.67 -4.34
C HIS A 84 5.96 -0.80 -4.88
N SER A 85 7.19 -1.30 -4.81
CA SER A 85 8.36 -0.56 -5.27
C SER A 85 9.45 -1.52 -5.74
N LYS A 86 10.16 -1.13 -6.80
CA LYS A 86 11.35 -1.82 -7.31
C LYS A 86 12.63 -1.03 -7.10
N ALA A 87 12.62 -0.06 -6.16
CA ALA A 87 13.72 0.86 -5.95
C ALA A 87 15.04 0.16 -5.57
N ILE A 88 14.96 -0.97 -4.84
CA ILE A 88 16.13 -1.75 -4.42
C ILE A 88 16.35 -2.96 -5.34
N GLY A 89 15.32 -3.45 -5.98
CA GLY A 89 15.38 -4.64 -6.83
C GLY A 89 13.98 -5.09 -7.26
N PRO A 90 13.84 -6.32 -7.80
CA PRO A 90 12.54 -6.81 -8.24
C PRO A 90 11.56 -6.93 -7.08
N TYR A 91 10.26 -6.88 -7.39
CA TYR A 91 9.22 -7.05 -6.40
C TYR A 91 9.32 -8.44 -5.78
N LYS A 92 9.59 -8.50 -4.49
CA LYS A 92 9.80 -9.75 -3.77
C LYS A 92 9.31 -9.58 -2.34
N GLY A 93 8.52 -10.53 -1.89
CA GLY A 93 8.01 -10.55 -0.54
C GLY A 93 7.45 -11.91 -0.19
N GLY A 94 6.82 -11.99 0.96
CA GLY A 94 6.15 -13.20 1.42
C GLY A 94 4.82 -13.44 0.72
N MET A 95 4.21 -14.56 1.06
CA MET A 95 2.88 -14.92 0.60
C MET A 95 2.01 -15.19 1.83
N ARG A 96 0.77 -14.71 1.81
CA ARG A 96 -0.15 -14.87 2.92
C ARG A 96 -1.41 -15.58 2.49
N PHE A 97 -1.72 -16.68 3.15
CA PHE A 97 -2.93 -17.46 2.96
C PHE A 97 -3.78 -17.33 4.22
N HIS A 98 -4.82 -16.49 4.15
CA HIS A 98 -5.74 -16.33 5.27
C HIS A 98 -7.05 -15.70 4.78
N PRO A 99 -8.22 -16.07 5.36
CA PRO A 99 -9.49 -15.50 4.94
C PRO A 99 -9.61 -13.99 5.09
N SER A 100 -8.81 -13.38 5.98
CA SER A 100 -8.83 -11.93 6.20
C SER A 100 -8.05 -11.12 5.17
N VAL A 101 -7.34 -11.78 4.25
CA VAL A 101 -6.52 -11.08 3.25
C VAL A 101 -7.38 -10.20 2.36
N ASN A 102 -7.01 -8.95 2.27
CA ASN A 102 -7.59 -7.96 1.35
C ASN A 102 -6.50 -6.99 0.90
N LEU A 103 -6.86 -6.07 0.02
CA LEU A 103 -5.92 -5.09 -0.53
C LEU A 103 -5.28 -4.23 0.57
N SER A 104 -6.07 -3.79 1.55
CA SER A 104 -5.59 -2.95 2.65
C SER A 104 -4.48 -3.66 3.45
N ILE A 105 -4.71 -4.93 3.82
CA ILE A 105 -3.75 -5.73 4.58
C ILE A 105 -2.46 -5.95 3.79
N LEU A 106 -2.56 -6.19 2.49
CA LEU A 106 -1.38 -6.42 1.66
C LEU A 106 -0.59 -5.15 1.40
N LYS A 107 -1.23 -3.99 1.34
CA LYS A 107 -0.55 -2.71 1.22
C LYS A 107 0.07 -2.26 2.56
N PHE A 108 -0.50 -2.73 3.65
CA PHE A 108 0.03 -2.48 4.99
C PHE A 108 1.47 -2.95 5.14
#